data_d4638d957ef8895dd2b0bc1bd70a0a3d
#
_entry.id   d4638d957ef8895dd2b0bc1bd70a0a3d
#
_cell.length_a   1.000
_cell.length_b   1.000
_cell.length_c   1.000
_cell.angle_alpha   90.00
_cell.angle_beta   90.00
_cell.angle_gamma   90.00
#
_symmetry.space_group_name_H-M   'P 1'
#
loop_
_entity.id
_entity.type
_entity.pdbx_description
1 polymer ?
#
loop_
_entity_poly.entity_id
_entity_poly.type
_entity_poly.pdbx_seq_one_letter_code
_entity_poly.pdbx_strand_id
1 'polypeptide(L)'
;KKLLNYQNKGQFGEYLLEYAVTNHNIPGNLYVFHNLYIPWQGRYSEIDLLMLHEKGIFVFESKNYSGWIFGNETDLNWTQSFSNGEKYYFYNPIRQNFNHIKALAAFLKISPDDFYSCIVFSERCSLRSVPWTSDEYVILQSSDVVKWIKSALDQRVILYSWEQLTQWANLLSTVTEVPDHMKEDHVEQIANQFKGELCPFCGSPLVLRNGKYGEFLGCSSYPKCRFTRKVDF
;
A
#
# COMPACT_ATOMS: atom_id res chain seq x y z
N LYS A 1 -18.04 -18.53 2.09
CA LYS A 1 -17.00 -18.61 1.03
C LYS A 1 -17.28 -17.49 0.05
N LYS A 2 -16.60 -16.32 0.18
CA LYS A 2 -16.59 -15.30 -0.87
C LYS A 2 -15.97 -15.94 -2.12
N LEU A 3 -16.68 -15.93 -3.23
CA LEU A 3 -16.14 -16.26 -4.54
C LEU A 3 -15.08 -15.20 -4.86
N LEU A 4 -13.80 -15.59 -4.79
CA LEU A 4 -12.68 -14.75 -5.21
C LEU A 4 -12.87 -14.44 -6.70
N ASN A 5 -13.07 -13.15 -6.98
CA ASN A 5 -13.10 -12.70 -8.36
C ASN A 5 -11.66 -12.60 -8.86
N TYR A 6 -11.15 -13.67 -9.48
CA TYR A 6 -9.79 -13.75 -10.03
C TYR A 6 -9.47 -12.69 -11.09
N GLN A 7 -10.45 -11.88 -11.50
CA GLN A 7 -10.26 -10.77 -12.42
C GLN A 7 -9.64 -9.54 -11.75
N ASN A 8 -9.80 -9.39 -10.41
CA ASN A 8 -9.13 -8.33 -9.67
C ASN A 8 -7.76 -8.80 -9.14
N LYS A 9 -6.70 -8.44 -9.88
CA LYS A 9 -5.33 -8.84 -9.56
C LYS A 9 -4.84 -8.30 -8.21
N GLY A 10 -5.31 -7.12 -7.78
CA GLY A 10 -4.99 -6.52 -6.48
C GLY A 10 -5.47 -7.43 -5.34
N GLN A 11 -6.77 -7.68 -5.28
CA GLN A 11 -7.41 -8.51 -4.25
C GLN A 11 -6.81 -9.92 -4.15
N PHE A 12 -6.33 -10.48 -5.26
CA PHE A 12 -5.68 -11.78 -5.23
C PHE A 12 -4.32 -11.73 -4.51
N GLY A 13 -3.54 -10.66 -4.68
CA GLY A 13 -2.28 -10.46 -3.96
C GLY A 13 -2.47 -10.29 -2.46
N GLU A 14 -3.45 -9.50 -2.07
CA GLU A 14 -3.85 -9.29 -0.67
C GLU A 14 -4.29 -10.60 -0.01
N TYR A 15 -5.12 -11.40 -0.70
CA TYR A 15 -5.54 -12.71 -0.23
C TYR A 15 -4.36 -13.67 -0.01
N LEU A 16 -3.40 -13.72 -0.94
CA LEU A 16 -2.22 -14.58 -0.78
C LEU A 16 -1.36 -14.15 0.40
N LEU A 17 -1.23 -12.85 0.63
CA LEU A 17 -0.51 -12.30 1.77
C LEU A 17 -1.23 -12.63 3.08
N GLU A 18 -2.54 -12.41 3.16
CA GLU A 18 -3.36 -12.79 4.31
C GLU A 18 -3.22 -14.29 4.60
N TYR A 19 -3.37 -15.13 3.57
CA TYR A 19 -3.23 -16.58 3.70
C TYR A 19 -1.84 -16.96 4.23
N ALA A 20 -0.78 -16.32 3.75
CA ALA A 20 0.59 -16.57 4.21
C ALA A 20 0.75 -16.23 5.70
N VAL A 21 0.24 -15.09 6.15
CA VAL A 21 0.37 -14.64 7.54
C VAL A 21 -0.51 -15.47 8.50
N THR A 22 -1.70 -15.88 8.07
CA THR A 22 -2.66 -16.58 8.95
C THR A 22 -2.45 -18.10 9.03
N ASN A 23 -1.88 -18.73 7.99
CA ASN A 23 -1.82 -20.20 7.88
C ASN A 23 -0.43 -20.81 8.11
N HIS A 24 0.63 -20.02 8.35
CA HIS A 24 1.99 -20.55 8.49
C HIS A 24 2.52 -20.57 9.94
N ASN A 25 1.64 -20.63 10.92
CA ASN A 25 2.00 -20.79 12.33
C ASN A 25 3.11 -19.80 12.77
N ILE A 26 2.78 -18.54 12.80
CA ILE A 26 3.63 -17.48 13.37
C ILE A 26 3.58 -17.64 14.89
N PRO A 27 4.74 -17.76 15.57
CA PRO A 27 4.77 -17.99 17.01
C PRO A 27 4.38 -16.73 17.78
N GLY A 28 3.72 -16.90 18.92
CA GLY A 28 3.32 -15.82 19.83
C GLY A 28 1.86 -15.42 19.70
N ASN A 29 1.47 -14.42 20.48
CA ASN A 29 0.11 -13.88 20.50
C ASN A 29 -0.04 -12.82 19.44
N LEU A 30 -1.06 -12.95 18.56
CA LEU A 30 -1.29 -12.01 17.46
C LEU A 30 -2.75 -11.89 17.07
N TYR A 31 -3.09 -10.77 16.44
CA TYR A 31 -4.30 -10.56 15.66
C TYR A 31 -3.91 -10.14 14.24
N VAL A 32 -4.67 -10.57 13.24
CA VAL A 32 -4.51 -10.18 11.84
C VAL A 32 -5.80 -9.53 11.34
N PHE A 33 -5.65 -8.38 10.69
CA PHE A 33 -6.73 -7.64 10.06
C PHE A 33 -6.39 -7.41 8.60
N HIS A 34 -7.37 -7.50 7.74
CA HIS A 34 -7.26 -7.16 6.32
C HIS A 34 -8.29 -6.11 5.94
N ASN A 35 -7.97 -5.31 4.93
CA ASN A 35 -8.87 -4.29 4.38
C ASN A 35 -9.45 -3.36 5.46
N LEU A 36 -8.56 -2.79 6.30
CA LEU A 36 -8.94 -1.81 7.31
C LEU A 36 -9.08 -0.42 6.68
N TYR A 37 -10.17 0.27 6.99
CA TYR A 37 -10.44 1.62 6.54
C TYR A 37 -10.33 2.60 7.72
N ILE A 38 -9.13 3.09 7.97
CA ILE A 38 -8.85 3.98 9.11
C ILE A 38 -9.25 5.41 8.77
N PRO A 39 -10.13 6.06 9.56
CA PRO A 39 -10.48 7.47 9.37
C PRO A 39 -9.24 8.37 9.53
N TRP A 40 -8.92 9.18 8.53
CA TRP A 40 -7.75 10.03 8.52
C TRP A 40 -8.00 11.33 7.74
N GLN A 41 -7.89 12.50 8.41
CA GLN A 41 -7.98 13.83 7.78
C GLN A 41 -9.19 14.01 6.86
N GLY A 42 -10.38 13.56 7.30
CA GLY A 42 -11.63 13.65 6.52
C GLY A 42 -11.75 12.64 5.37
N ARG A 43 -10.85 11.67 5.30
CA ARG A 43 -10.83 10.57 4.33
C ARG A 43 -10.61 9.25 5.06
N TYR A 44 -10.41 8.17 4.29
CA TYR A 44 -10.02 6.87 4.82
C TYR A 44 -8.65 6.48 4.27
N SER A 45 -7.83 5.85 5.13
CA SER A 45 -6.61 5.15 4.74
C SER A 45 -6.94 3.67 4.71
N GLU A 46 -6.91 3.06 3.52
CA GLU A 46 -7.10 1.62 3.34
C GLU A 46 -5.77 0.91 3.60
N ILE A 47 -5.79 -0.08 4.48
CA ILE A 47 -4.63 -0.87 4.86
C ILE A 47 -4.88 -2.31 4.41
N ASP A 48 -4.01 -2.83 3.55
CA ASP A 48 -4.15 -4.16 2.96
C ASP A 48 -4.12 -5.24 4.03
N LEU A 49 -3.09 -5.22 4.90
CA LEU A 49 -2.95 -6.16 6.01
C LEU A 49 -2.24 -5.52 7.19
N LEU A 50 -2.76 -5.78 8.38
CA LEU A 50 -2.17 -5.43 9.66
C LEU A 50 -2.00 -6.68 10.52
N MET A 51 -0.82 -6.89 11.09
CA MET A 51 -0.56 -7.88 12.13
C MET A 51 -0.20 -7.17 13.44
N LEU A 52 -1.09 -7.25 14.42
CA LEU A 52 -0.80 -6.89 15.82
C LEU A 52 -0.15 -8.10 16.49
N HIS A 53 1.09 -7.97 16.90
CA HIS A 53 1.83 -9.05 17.55
C HIS A 53 2.44 -8.56 18.87
N GLU A 54 2.57 -9.43 19.88
CA GLU A 54 3.16 -9.08 21.19
C GLU A 54 4.58 -8.51 21.11
N LYS A 55 5.27 -8.73 20.00
CA LYS A 55 6.64 -8.24 19.74
C LYS A 55 6.71 -7.09 18.72
N GLY A 56 5.58 -6.53 18.29
CA GLY A 56 5.53 -5.41 17.37
C GLY A 56 4.29 -5.36 16.50
N ILE A 57 4.10 -4.25 15.81
CA ILE A 57 2.96 -4.01 14.94
C ILE A 57 3.46 -3.92 13.50
N PHE A 58 2.96 -4.79 12.61
CA PHE A 58 3.43 -4.92 11.24
C PHE A 58 2.34 -4.48 10.28
N VAL A 59 2.65 -3.49 9.44
CA VAL A 59 1.75 -2.96 8.41
C VAL A 59 2.28 -3.38 7.05
N PHE A 60 1.46 -4.09 6.30
CA PHE A 60 1.82 -4.63 5.00
C PHE A 60 1.09 -3.89 3.89
N GLU A 61 1.83 -3.47 2.89
CA GLU A 61 1.36 -2.93 1.62
C GLU A 61 1.64 -3.95 0.52
N SER A 62 0.60 -4.46 -0.13
CA SER A 62 0.69 -5.52 -1.14
C SER A 62 0.71 -4.95 -2.56
N LYS A 63 1.68 -5.36 -3.37
CA LYS A 63 1.82 -4.96 -4.78
C LYS A 63 1.84 -6.17 -5.70
N ASN A 64 0.68 -6.51 -6.25
CA ASN A 64 0.53 -7.68 -7.14
C ASN A 64 0.88 -7.32 -8.60
N TYR A 65 2.08 -6.82 -8.83
CA TYR A 65 2.59 -6.44 -10.14
C TYR A 65 3.28 -7.60 -10.87
N SER A 66 3.58 -7.38 -12.16
CA SER A 66 4.40 -8.24 -13.02
C SER A 66 5.44 -7.39 -13.76
N GLY A 67 6.38 -8.02 -14.46
CA GLY A 67 7.45 -7.32 -15.17
C GLY A 67 8.57 -6.84 -14.24
N TRP A 68 9.18 -5.73 -14.57
CA TRP A 68 10.33 -5.18 -13.85
C TRP A 68 9.92 -3.94 -13.05
N ILE A 69 10.33 -3.88 -11.80
CA ILE A 69 10.06 -2.76 -10.89
C ILE A 69 11.34 -1.98 -10.62
N PHE A 70 11.26 -0.67 -10.75
CA PHE A 70 12.32 0.29 -10.48
C PHE A 70 11.81 1.42 -9.61
N GLY A 71 12.64 1.90 -8.70
CA GLY A 71 12.35 3.05 -7.86
C GLY A 71 13.24 3.09 -6.64
N ASN A 72 13.25 4.22 -5.95
CA ASN A 72 13.94 4.37 -4.68
C ASN A 72 13.09 5.16 -3.67
N GLU A 73 13.54 5.24 -2.43
CA GLU A 73 12.76 5.79 -1.30
C GLU A 73 12.37 7.26 -1.49
N THR A 74 13.22 8.03 -2.18
CA THR A 74 13.02 9.48 -2.39
C THR A 74 12.07 9.78 -3.54
N ASP A 75 11.88 8.83 -4.46
CA ASP A 75 11.00 9.02 -5.61
C ASP A 75 9.54 9.18 -5.17
N LEU A 76 8.79 10.03 -5.88
CA LEU A 76 7.35 10.13 -5.67
C LEU A 76 6.61 8.94 -6.27
N ASN A 77 7.06 8.50 -7.44
CA ASN A 77 6.49 7.37 -8.16
C ASN A 77 7.57 6.36 -8.55
N TRP A 78 7.19 5.11 -8.51
CA TRP A 78 7.99 3.99 -9.02
C TRP A 78 7.55 3.60 -10.42
N THR A 79 8.36 2.83 -11.10
CA THR A 79 8.13 2.42 -12.50
C THR A 79 7.98 0.91 -12.59
N GLN A 80 6.89 0.47 -13.19
CA GLN A 80 6.71 -0.88 -13.72
C GLN A 80 7.07 -0.86 -15.21
N SER A 81 7.91 -1.78 -15.68
CA SER A 81 8.33 -1.89 -17.07
C SER A 81 8.20 -3.31 -17.59
N PHE A 82 7.96 -3.44 -18.88
CA PHE A 82 7.79 -4.72 -19.58
C PHE A 82 8.77 -4.90 -20.71
N SER A 83 8.96 -6.15 -21.16
CA SER A 83 9.88 -6.49 -22.27
C SER A 83 9.51 -5.87 -23.62
N ASN A 84 8.23 -5.52 -23.81
CA ASN A 84 7.74 -4.81 -25.01
C ASN A 84 8.02 -3.30 -24.97
N GLY A 85 8.68 -2.79 -23.92
CA GLY A 85 9.02 -1.38 -23.75
C GLY A 85 7.93 -0.54 -23.05
N GLU A 86 6.77 -1.10 -22.75
CA GLU A 86 5.72 -0.40 -22.00
C GLU A 86 6.18 -0.09 -20.58
N LYS A 87 5.78 1.09 -20.11
CA LYS A 87 6.07 1.58 -18.74
C LYS A 87 4.82 2.16 -18.11
N TYR A 88 4.61 1.80 -16.86
CA TYR A 88 3.54 2.34 -16.01
C TYR A 88 4.14 2.90 -14.74
N TYR A 89 3.57 4.00 -14.25
CA TYR A 89 4.01 4.67 -13.04
C TYR A 89 2.98 4.43 -11.94
N PHE A 90 3.46 4.17 -10.73
CA PHE A 90 2.61 4.02 -9.56
C PHE A 90 3.23 4.74 -8.36
N TYR A 91 2.38 5.13 -7.43
CA TYR A 91 2.84 5.85 -6.23
C TYR A 91 3.83 4.99 -5.43
N ASN A 92 4.86 5.63 -4.89
CA ASN A 92 5.90 4.98 -4.11
C ASN A 92 5.29 4.21 -2.93
N PRO A 93 5.41 2.88 -2.88
CA PRO A 93 4.75 2.07 -1.85
C PRO A 93 5.35 2.27 -0.44
N ILE A 94 6.60 2.71 -0.33
CA ILE A 94 7.21 3.08 0.95
C ILE A 94 6.47 4.28 1.54
N ARG A 95 6.25 5.32 0.73
CA ARG A 95 5.50 6.52 1.13
C ARG A 95 4.03 6.21 1.41
N GLN A 96 3.44 5.32 0.62
CA GLN A 96 2.06 4.87 0.81
C GLN A 96 1.91 4.22 2.17
N ASN A 97 2.70 3.20 2.47
CA ASN A 97 2.64 2.47 3.72
C ASN A 97 2.99 3.35 4.94
N PHE A 98 3.90 4.30 4.78
CA PHE A 98 4.20 5.29 5.82
C PHE A 98 2.99 6.19 6.15
N ASN A 99 2.18 6.57 5.15
CA ASN A 99 0.93 7.30 5.39
C ASN A 99 -0.12 6.42 6.09
N HIS A 100 -0.20 5.12 5.77
CA HIS A 100 -1.04 4.16 6.48
C HIS A 100 -0.64 4.04 7.95
N ILE A 101 0.66 3.94 8.22
CA ILE A 101 1.21 3.91 9.58
C ILE A 101 0.84 5.18 10.35
N LYS A 102 0.96 6.36 9.75
CA LYS A 102 0.54 7.63 10.40
C LYS A 102 -0.94 7.63 10.78
N ALA A 103 -1.79 7.13 9.90
CA ALA A 103 -3.22 7.04 10.18
C ALA A 103 -3.51 6.06 11.32
N LEU A 104 -2.89 4.88 11.30
CA LEU A 104 -3.00 3.88 12.38
C LEU A 104 -2.46 4.38 13.71
N ALA A 105 -1.27 4.99 13.72
CA ALA A 105 -0.63 5.54 14.90
C ALA A 105 -1.53 6.57 15.60
N ALA A 106 -2.12 7.48 14.83
CA ALA A 106 -3.08 8.45 15.34
C ALA A 106 -4.36 7.78 15.86
N PHE A 107 -4.88 6.77 15.16
CA PHE A 107 -6.10 6.04 15.54
C PHE A 107 -5.90 5.23 16.82
N LEU A 108 -4.78 4.52 16.95
CA LEU A 108 -4.43 3.71 18.12
C LEU A 108 -3.79 4.53 19.26
N LYS A 109 -3.44 5.81 19.02
CA LYS A 109 -2.76 6.73 19.95
C LYS A 109 -1.41 6.21 20.45
N ILE A 110 -0.60 5.69 19.52
CA ILE A 110 0.76 5.19 19.75
C ILE A 110 1.75 5.86 18.79
N SER A 111 3.06 5.72 19.05
CA SER A 111 4.07 6.32 18.18
C SER A 111 4.10 5.63 16.82
N PRO A 112 4.28 6.36 15.70
CA PRO A 112 4.58 5.74 14.41
C PRO A 112 5.83 4.85 14.42
N ASP A 113 6.78 5.11 15.33
CA ASP A 113 8.03 4.35 15.47
C ASP A 113 7.81 2.93 16.02
N ASP A 114 6.62 2.65 16.58
CA ASP A 114 6.23 1.33 17.08
C ASP A 114 5.81 0.35 15.96
N PHE A 115 5.74 0.84 14.72
CA PHE A 115 5.28 0.07 13.56
C PHE A 115 6.45 -0.39 12.68
N TYR A 116 6.27 -1.56 12.08
CA TYR A 116 7.16 -2.10 11.04
C TYR A 116 6.48 -1.99 9.69
N SER A 117 7.10 -1.24 8.77
CA SER A 117 6.60 -1.06 7.41
C SER A 117 7.09 -2.19 6.50
N CYS A 118 6.17 -2.98 5.95
CA CYS A 118 6.47 -4.13 5.10
C CYS A 118 5.81 -3.94 3.73
N ILE A 119 6.61 -3.78 2.68
CA ILE A 119 6.13 -3.70 1.31
C ILE A 119 6.33 -5.06 0.64
N VAL A 120 5.26 -5.67 0.14
CA VAL A 120 5.27 -7.03 -0.39
C VAL A 120 4.92 -7.04 -1.86
N PHE A 121 5.86 -7.48 -2.68
CA PHE A 121 5.66 -7.67 -4.11
C PHE A 121 5.38 -9.13 -4.46
N SER A 122 4.54 -9.34 -5.47
CA SER A 122 4.28 -10.70 -5.99
C SER A 122 5.48 -11.27 -6.72
N GLU A 123 5.60 -12.61 -6.75
CA GLU A 123 6.64 -13.35 -7.50
C GLU A 123 6.60 -13.10 -9.01
N ARG A 124 5.54 -12.49 -9.53
CA ARG A 124 5.39 -12.20 -10.97
C ARG A 124 6.23 -11.01 -11.42
N CYS A 125 6.76 -10.21 -10.50
CA CYS A 125 7.64 -9.11 -10.83
C CYS A 125 9.08 -9.36 -10.39
N SER A 126 10.00 -8.66 -11.05
CA SER A 126 11.42 -8.66 -10.72
C SER A 126 11.81 -7.28 -10.19
N LEU A 127 12.27 -7.21 -8.97
CA LEU A 127 12.76 -5.97 -8.37
C LEU A 127 14.18 -5.70 -8.90
N ARG A 128 14.36 -4.66 -9.73
CA ARG A 128 15.62 -4.42 -10.45
C ARG A 128 16.51 -3.37 -9.81
N SER A 129 15.94 -2.25 -9.43
CA SER A 129 16.67 -1.18 -8.77
C SER A 129 15.73 -0.58 -7.73
N VAL A 130 15.67 -1.25 -6.58
CA VAL A 130 14.85 -0.84 -5.44
C VAL A 130 15.66 -0.99 -4.16
N PRO A 131 15.44 -0.14 -3.14
CA PRO A 131 16.01 -0.34 -1.82
C PRO A 131 15.30 -1.54 -1.16
N TRP A 132 16.08 -2.49 -0.60
CA TRP A 132 15.49 -3.71 -0.02
C TRP A 132 15.06 -3.52 1.42
N THR A 133 15.83 -2.75 2.18
CA THR A 133 15.57 -2.54 3.61
C THR A 133 16.26 -1.28 4.10
N SER A 134 15.68 -0.70 5.14
CA SER A 134 16.24 0.34 5.99
C SER A 134 15.82 0.08 7.44
N ASP A 135 16.14 0.97 8.37
CA ASP A 135 15.63 0.89 9.74
C ASP A 135 14.11 1.14 9.81
N GLU A 136 13.53 1.77 8.78
CA GLU A 136 12.13 2.19 8.74
C GLU A 136 11.21 1.23 7.96
N TYR A 137 11.74 0.44 7.01
CA TYR A 137 10.95 -0.43 6.15
C TYR A 137 11.71 -1.64 5.63
N VAL A 138 10.97 -2.63 5.17
CA VAL A 138 11.49 -3.76 4.39
C VAL A 138 10.66 -3.95 3.12
N ILE A 139 11.35 -4.34 2.03
CA ILE A 139 10.70 -4.74 0.79
C ILE A 139 10.95 -6.23 0.58
N LEU A 140 9.88 -6.98 0.39
CA LEU A 140 9.88 -8.44 0.32
C LEU A 140 9.21 -8.92 -0.96
N GLN A 141 9.61 -10.08 -1.43
CA GLN A 141 8.75 -10.89 -2.29
C GLN A 141 7.82 -11.75 -1.45
N SER A 142 6.66 -12.09 -2.00
CA SER A 142 5.60 -12.80 -1.25
C SER A 142 6.06 -14.13 -0.66
N SER A 143 7.00 -14.83 -1.31
CA SER A 143 7.59 -16.08 -0.80
C SER A 143 8.45 -15.89 0.45
N ASP A 144 8.99 -14.70 0.66
CA ASP A 144 9.92 -14.41 1.77
C ASP A 144 9.23 -13.92 3.04
N VAL A 145 7.96 -13.51 2.95
CA VAL A 145 7.21 -12.85 4.03
C VAL A 145 7.24 -13.63 5.33
N VAL A 146 6.84 -14.91 5.29
CA VAL A 146 6.74 -15.75 6.51
C VAL A 146 8.10 -15.96 7.15
N LYS A 147 9.12 -16.24 6.32
CA LYS A 147 10.49 -16.43 6.79
C LYS A 147 11.02 -15.15 7.44
N TRP A 148 10.78 -14.01 6.81
CA TRP A 148 11.20 -12.72 7.35
C TRP A 148 10.49 -12.39 8.66
N ILE A 149 9.15 -12.58 8.74
CA ILE A 149 8.41 -12.35 10.00
C ILE A 149 9.00 -13.18 11.14
N LYS A 150 9.20 -14.48 10.93
CA LYS A 150 9.76 -15.37 11.97
C LYS A 150 11.16 -14.89 12.43
N SER A 151 12.04 -14.59 11.48
CA SER A 151 13.37 -14.05 11.79
C SER A 151 13.31 -12.72 12.53
N ALA A 152 12.39 -11.84 12.12
CA ALA A 152 12.19 -10.56 12.77
C ALA A 152 11.66 -10.71 14.21
N LEU A 153 10.78 -11.67 14.46
CA LEU A 153 10.23 -11.94 15.79
C LEU A 153 11.25 -12.61 16.72
N ASP A 154 12.16 -13.44 16.19
CA ASP A 154 13.21 -14.10 16.98
C ASP A 154 14.19 -13.09 17.61
N GLN A 155 14.39 -11.95 16.96
CA GLN A 155 15.30 -10.90 17.41
C GLN A 155 14.65 -9.86 18.34
N ARG A 156 13.35 -10.00 18.64
CA ARG A 156 12.59 -9.00 19.40
C ARG A 156 12.09 -9.54 20.73
N VAL A 157 12.01 -8.65 21.70
CA VAL A 157 11.37 -8.93 23.00
C VAL A 157 9.87 -8.67 22.92
N ILE A 158 9.12 -9.19 23.90
CA ILE A 158 7.69 -8.87 24.07
C ILE A 158 7.58 -7.40 24.50
N LEU A 159 6.82 -6.63 23.75
CA LEU A 159 6.56 -5.20 23.95
C LEU A 159 5.14 -4.96 24.48
N TYR A 160 4.18 -5.79 24.07
CA TYR A 160 2.76 -5.59 24.36
C TYR A 160 2.17 -6.80 25.06
N SER A 161 1.35 -6.53 26.09
CA SER A 161 0.58 -7.58 26.76
C SER A 161 -0.58 -8.05 25.87
N TRP A 162 -1.10 -9.25 26.13
CA TRP A 162 -2.29 -9.76 25.47
C TRP A 162 -3.51 -8.85 25.66
N GLU A 163 -3.64 -8.26 26.85
CA GLU A 163 -4.69 -7.30 27.14
C GLU A 163 -4.61 -6.06 26.23
N GLN A 164 -3.42 -5.51 26.05
CA GLN A 164 -3.18 -4.36 25.18
C GLN A 164 -3.52 -4.68 23.73
N LEU A 165 -3.07 -5.84 23.21
CA LEU A 165 -3.40 -6.31 21.85
C LEU A 165 -4.92 -6.47 21.68
N THR A 166 -5.59 -7.03 22.71
CA THR A 166 -7.05 -7.23 22.67
C THR A 166 -7.81 -5.89 22.66
N GLN A 167 -7.36 -4.90 23.42
CA GLN A 167 -7.94 -3.55 23.40
C GLN A 167 -7.84 -2.92 22.01
N TRP A 168 -6.67 -2.98 21.38
CA TRP A 168 -6.48 -2.48 20.03
C TRP A 168 -7.27 -3.28 18.98
N ALA A 169 -7.32 -4.60 19.11
CA ALA A 169 -8.11 -5.45 18.22
C ALA A 169 -9.60 -5.11 18.28
N ASN A 170 -10.16 -4.89 19.49
CA ASN A 170 -11.55 -4.46 19.66
C ASN A 170 -11.80 -3.09 19.03
N LEU A 171 -10.87 -2.15 19.17
CA LEU A 171 -10.97 -0.83 18.57
C LEU A 171 -10.92 -0.92 17.03
N LEU A 172 -10.00 -1.70 16.47
CA LEU A 172 -9.87 -1.90 15.02
C LEU A 172 -11.08 -2.62 14.43
N SER A 173 -11.70 -3.54 15.16
CA SER A 173 -12.93 -4.22 14.72
C SER A 173 -14.08 -3.25 14.42
N THR A 174 -14.08 -2.05 15.03
CA THR A 174 -15.10 -1.03 14.74
C THR A 174 -14.95 -0.35 13.38
N VAL A 175 -13.81 -0.52 12.71
CA VAL A 175 -13.49 0.11 11.41
C VAL A 175 -13.29 -0.91 10.28
N THR A 176 -13.57 -2.19 10.53
CA THR A 176 -13.58 -3.24 9.50
C THR A 176 -14.87 -3.26 8.69
N GLU A 177 -15.98 -2.81 9.28
CA GLU A 177 -17.30 -2.74 8.63
C GLU A 177 -17.58 -1.30 8.14
N VAL A 178 -16.89 -0.92 7.07
CA VAL A 178 -17.21 0.34 6.39
C VAL A 178 -18.38 0.10 5.44
N PRO A 179 -19.45 0.92 5.47
CA PRO A 179 -20.56 0.82 4.54
C PRO A 179 -20.08 0.84 3.08
N ASP A 180 -20.71 0.04 2.21
CA ASP A 180 -20.24 -0.13 0.83
C ASP A 180 -20.18 1.20 0.05
N HIS A 181 -21.08 2.15 0.32
CA HIS A 181 -21.04 3.49 -0.29
C HIS A 181 -19.76 4.27 0.07
N MET A 182 -19.18 4.07 1.26
CA MET A 182 -17.90 4.71 1.65
C MET A 182 -16.70 4.07 0.97
N LYS A 183 -16.77 2.76 0.66
CA LYS A 183 -15.77 2.07 -0.16
C LYS A 183 -15.84 2.56 -1.61
N GLU A 184 -17.05 2.75 -2.12
CA GLU A 184 -17.31 3.31 -3.45
C GLU A 184 -16.79 4.75 -3.53
N ASP A 185 -17.04 5.60 -2.54
CA ASP A 185 -16.51 6.96 -2.44
C ASP A 185 -14.97 6.97 -2.43
N HIS A 186 -14.34 6.04 -1.71
CA HIS A 186 -12.88 5.91 -1.69
C HIS A 186 -12.32 5.47 -3.05
N VAL A 187 -12.92 4.44 -3.66
CA VAL A 187 -12.58 3.98 -5.02
C VAL A 187 -12.84 5.09 -6.04
N GLU A 188 -13.93 5.85 -5.89
CA GLU A 188 -14.23 6.97 -6.78
C GLU A 188 -13.26 8.15 -6.59
N GLN A 189 -12.82 8.44 -5.36
CA GLN A 189 -11.78 9.44 -5.09
C GLN A 189 -10.45 9.04 -5.71
N ILE A 190 -10.04 7.76 -5.57
CA ILE A 190 -8.85 7.23 -6.24
C ILE A 190 -9.05 7.28 -7.76
N ALA A 191 -10.19 6.81 -8.27
CA ALA A 191 -10.50 6.84 -9.70
C ALA A 191 -10.55 8.27 -10.26
N ASN A 192 -11.01 9.25 -9.46
CA ASN A 192 -11.03 10.67 -9.85
C ASN A 192 -9.61 11.27 -9.87
N GLN A 193 -8.68 10.81 -9.03
CA GLN A 193 -7.25 11.13 -9.19
C GLN A 193 -6.69 10.60 -10.53
N PHE A 194 -7.26 9.51 -11.05
CA PHE A 194 -6.86 8.88 -12.31
C PHE A 194 -7.75 9.24 -13.52
N LYS A 195 -8.93 9.83 -13.32
CA LYS A 195 -9.84 10.27 -14.41
C LYS A 195 -9.36 11.50 -15.20
N GLY A 196 -8.13 11.96 -14.98
CA GLY A 196 -7.50 13.00 -15.78
C GLY A 196 -7.81 14.41 -15.37
N GLU A 197 -8.55 14.63 -14.30
CA GLU A 197 -8.80 15.97 -13.77
C GLU A 197 -7.65 16.48 -12.88
N LEU A 198 -6.93 15.57 -12.19
CA LEU A 198 -5.80 15.91 -11.34
C LEU A 198 -4.51 15.23 -11.80
N CYS A 199 -3.42 15.95 -11.70
CA CYS A 199 -2.09 15.46 -12.00
C CYS A 199 -1.64 14.41 -10.97
N PRO A 200 -1.30 13.17 -11.38
CA PRO A 200 -0.88 12.11 -10.47
C PRO A 200 0.46 12.41 -9.80
N PHE A 201 1.23 13.39 -10.31
CA PHE A 201 2.53 13.76 -9.77
C PHE A 201 2.46 14.81 -8.65
N CYS A 202 1.55 15.78 -8.74
CA CYS A 202 1.52 16.91 -7.81
C CYS A 202 0.11 17.28 -7.34
N GLY A 203 -0.93 16.55 -7.73
CA GLY A 203 -2.32 16.81 -7.36
C GLY A 203 -2.93 18.07 -7.99
N SER A 204 -2.19 18.82 -8.82
CA SER A 204 -2.74 20.00 -9.49
C SER A 204 -3.64 19.62 -10.67
N PRO A 205 -4.63 20.43 -11.04
CA PRO A 205 -5.51 20.14 -12.17
C PRO A 205 -4.75 19.85 -13.46
N LEU A 206 -5.25 18.90 -14.26
CA LEU A 206 -4.81 18.71 -15.63
C LEU A 206 -5.63 19.64 -16.53
N VAL A 207 -4.95 20.30 -17.46
CA VAL A 207 -5.57 21.22 -18.42
C VAL A 207 -5.30 20.72 -19.84
N LEU A 208 -6.31 20.85 -20.70
CA LEU A 208 -6.18 20.54 -22.11
C LEU A 208 -5.19 21.55 -22.74
N ARG A 209 -4.22 21.05 -23.47
CA ARG A 209 -3.21 21.84 -24.21
C ARG A 209 -3.11 21.34 -25.62
N ASN A 210 -2.77 22.24 -26.53
CA ASN A 210 -2.53 21.92 -27.93
C ASN A 210 -1.02 21.85 -28.18
N GLY A 211 -0.54 20.71 -28.69
CA GLY A 211 0.88 20.48 -28.99
C GLY A 211 1.11 20.11 -30.45
N LYS A 212 2.38 19.96 -30.83
CA LYS A 212 2.78 19.62 -32.20
C LYS A 212 2.12 18.34 -32.76
N TYR A 213 1.73 17.42 -31.86
CA TYR A 213 1.17 16.10 -32.21
C TYR A 213 -0.32 15.96 -31.83
N GLY A 214 -1.03 17.07 -31.62
CA GLY A 214 -2.42 17.10 -31.23
C GLY A 214 -2.64 17.51 -29.77
N GLU A 215 -3.88 17.35 -29.31
CA GLU A 215 -4.30 17.71 -27.96
C GLU A 215 -3.78 16.73 -26.94
N PHE A 216 -3.41 17.25 -25.76
CA PHE A 216 -2.96 16.48 -24.63
C PHE A 216 -3.35 17.16 -23.31
N LEU A 217 -3.51 16.39 -22.24
CA LEU A 217 -3.65 16.90 -20.90
C LEU A 217 -2.26 17.19 -20.31
N GLY A 218 -2.03 18.42 -19.88
CA GLY A 218 -0.80 18.85 -19.20
C GLY A 218 -1.10 19.35 -17.80
N CYS A 219 -0.16 19.14 -16.88
CA CYS A 219 -0.29 19.66 -15.53
C CYS A 219 -0.36 21.19 -15.52
N SER A 220 -1.31 21.76 -14.76
CA SER A 220 -1.45 23.22 -14.61
C SER A 220 -0.26 23.85 -13.88
N SER A 221 0.47 23.08 -13.08
CA SER A 221 1.68 23.53 -12.37
C SER A 221 2.94 23.54 -13.25
N TYR A 222 2.83 23.39 -14.58
CA TYR A 222 3.98 23.58 -15.47
C TYR A 222 4.58 25.01 -15.29
N PRO A 223 5.91 25.18 -15.22
CA PRO A 223 6.97 24.21 -15.49
C PRO A 223 7.43 23.39 -14.25
N LYS A 224 6.89 23.62 -13.05
CA LYS A 224 7.26 22.89 -11.82
C LYS A 224 6.92 21.41 -11.92
N CYS A 225 5.81 21.08 -12.53
CA CYS A 225 5.42 19.71 -12.86
C CYS A 225 5.25 19.59 -14.39
N ARG A 226 5.93 18.60 -14.98
CA ARG A 226 5.95 18.39 -16.44
C ARG A 226 5.11 17.20 -16.89
N PHE A 227 4.17 16.75 -16.04
CA PHE A 227 3.31 15.63 -16.40
C PHE A 227 2.43 15.96 -17.60
N THR A 228 2.36 15.01 -18.54
CA THR A 228 1.45 15.08 -19.70
C THR A 228 0.83 13.71 -19.96
N ARG A 229 -0.40 13.68 -20.49
CA ARG A 229 -1.11 12.48 -20.89
C ARG A 229 -1.82 12.73 -22.23
N LYS A 230 -1.81 11.75 -23.13
CA LYS A 230 -2.60 11.81 -24.35
C LYS A 230 -4.10 11.82 -24.02
N VAL A 231 -4.87 12.52 -24.81
CA VAL A 231 -6.34 12.44 -24.77
C VAL A 231 -6.73 11.31 -25.72
N ASP A 232 -7.31 10.26 -25.19
CA ASP A 232 -7.89 9.17 -25.95
C ASP A 232 -9.36 9.56 -26.25
N PHE A 233 -9.69 9.73 -27.52
CA PHE A 233 -11.05 9.95 -28.02
C PHE A 233 -11.71 8.64 -28.35
#